data_889c784640f8a3a3741c98f7be217bab
#
_entry.id   889c784640f8a3a3741c98f7be217bab
#
_cell.length_a   1.000
_cell.length_b   1.000
_cell.length_c   1.000
_cell.angle_alpha   90.00
_cell.angle_beta   90.00
_cell.angle_gamma   90.00
#
_symmetry.space_group_name_H-M   'P 1'
#
loop_
_entity.id
_entity.type
_entity.pdbx_description
1 polymer ?
#
loop_
_entity_poly.entity_id
_entity_poly.type
_entity_poly.pdbx_seq_one_letter_code
_entity_poly.pdbx_strand_id
1 'polypeptide(L)'
;MVKVLKLYDYTQCPLPEKLFEIKIPQKKIDEKLEKAAEHFLTIEEQNGAIEKGDIVAVKIVSADPFLASECERFSVGKGFFSADIEAAVVGKKKGDVFTVTADGSQAEITVLWVRRRVVPKLTDAMAAQMGIEDVSTVREYTDYVTQELVDEDKEKKQNAIWNMVSKKMLEESEFEVDEAEVEAQYKKDIAYLQKELEGDFEEYMQVKYHGKTLDESKRNFKKDIVKTLELCAIAAPMAEEDGMEWTQEEYEAVIDDMVSEEYSKEELQQSMSYEDYVKQQTETYLQGKVLECFEDRFSVTVV
;
A
#
# COMPACT_ATOMS: atom_id res chain seq x y z
N MET A 1 -16.93 -2.84 -33.32
CA MET A 1 -15.94 -1.91 -32.69
C MET A 1 -16.68 -0.65 -32.25
N VAL A 2 -16.48 -0.21 -30.99
CA VAL A 2 -17.06 1.04 -30.48
C VAL A 2 -16.50 2.23 -31.26
N LYS A 3 -17.34 3.20 -31.60
CA LYS A 3 -16.95 4.42 -32.34
C LYS A 3 -17.29 5.66 -31.52
N VAL A 4 -16.38 6.62 -31.50
CA VAL A 4 -16.62 7.95 -30.92
C VAL A 4 -17.30 8.81 -31.98
N LEU A 5 -18.54 9.25 -31.72
CA LEU A 5 -19.29 10.16 -32.59
C LEU A 5 -18.98 11.62 -32.24
N LYS A 6 -18.77 11.91 -30.93
CA LYS A 6 -18.43 13.24 -30.44
C LYS A 6 -17.61 13.07 -29.16
N LEU A 7 -16.42 13.66 -29.12
CA LEU A 7 -15.56 13.64 -27.95
C LEU A 7 -15.76 14.91 -27.10
N TYR A 8 -15.92 14.73 -25.79
CA TYR A 8 -15.85 15.82 -24.81
C TYR A 8 -14.43 16.38 -24.74
N ASP A 9 -14.31 17.71 -24.73
CA ASP A 9 -13.01 18.38 -24.54
C ASP A 9 -12.60 18.29 -23.06
N TYR A 10 -11.86 17.22 -22.72
CA TYR A 10 -11.44 16.93 -21.36
C TYR A 10 -10.43 17.95 -20.80
N THR A 11 -9.75 18.74 -21.66
CA THR A 11 -8.83 19.79 -21.21
C THR A 11 -9.55 20.89 -20.45
N GLN A 12 -10.86 21.04 -20.69
CA GLN A 12 -11.73 22.00 -20.02
C GLN A 12 -12.48 21.41 -18.82
N CYS A 13 -12.13 20.19 -18.39
CA CYS A 13 -12.82 19.55 -17.27
C CYS A 13 -12.67 20.40 -16.00
N PRO A 14 -13.78 20.78 -15.33
CA PRO A 14 -13.72 21.55 -14.10
C PRO A 14 -13.25 20.67 -12.94
N LEU A 15 -12.03 20.85 -12.51
CA LEU A 15 -11.42 20.12 -11.40
C LEU A 15 -11.21 21.01 -10.19
N PRO A 16 -11.51 20.54 -8.96
CA PRO A 16 -11.27 21.28 -7.72
C PRO A 16 -9.78 21.61 -7.53
N GLU A 17 -9.44 22.85 -7.21
CA GLU A 17 -8.05 23.30 -6.99
C GLU A 17 -7.30 22.47 -5.93
N LYS A 18 -8.01 22.00 -4.90
CA LYS A 18 -7.41 21.14 -3.86
C LYS A 18 -6.76 19.84 -4.39
N LEU A 19 -7.12 19.39 -5.60
CA LEU A 19 -6.49 18.23 -6.24
C LEU A 19 -5.06 18.53 -6.74
N PHE A 20 -4.71 19.80 -6.86
CA PHE A 20 -3.40 20.23 -7.33
C PHE A 20 -2.49 20.73 -6.19
N GLU A 21 -2.99 20.82 -4.97
CA GLU A 21 -2.23 21.25 -3.81
C GLU A 21 -1.66 20.05 -3.05
N ILE A 22 -0.36 19.78 -3.19
CA ILE A 22 0.35 18.75 -2.43
C ILE A 22 0.87 19.40 -1.15
N LYS A 23 0.35 18.98 0.01
CA LYS A 23 0.74 19.51 1.33
C LYS A 23 1.33 18.40 2.18
N ILE A 24 2.63 18.45 2.42
CA ILE A 24 3.34 17.46 3.23
C ILE A 24 3.55 18.03 4.64
N PRO A 25 2.87 17.48 5.66
CA PRO A 25 3.11 17.89 7.05
C PRO A 25 4.54 17.54 7.48
N GLN A 26 5.27 18.50 8.08
CA GLN A 26 6.61 18.27 8.63
C GLN A 26 6.63 17.05 9.57
N LYS A 27 5.56 16.89 10.36
CA LYS A 27 5.40 15.74 11.25
C LYS A 27 5.53 14.38 10.55
N LYS A 28 5.03 14.24 9.31
CA LYS A 28 5.16 12.98 8.55
C LYS A 28 6.61 12.72 8.14
N ILE A 29 7.34 13.78 7.78
CA ILE A 29 8.77 13.69 7.48
C ILE A 29 9.51 13.23 8.73
N ASP A 30 9.25 13.87 9.87
CA ASP A 30 9.88 13.54 11.15
C ASP A 30 9.59 12.09 11.55
N GLU A 31 8.35 11.61 11.42
CA GLU A 31 7.93 10.22 11.68
C GLU A 31 8.70 9.21 10.79
N LYS A 32 8.91 9.54 9.51
CA LYS A 32 9.70 8.69 8.59
C LYS A 32 11.18 8.66 9.02
N LEU A 33 11.75 9.81 9.42
CA LEU A 33 13.13 9.88 9.91
C LEU A 33 13.32 9.11 11.22
N GLU A 34 12.38 9.22 12.16
CA GLU A 34 12.38 8.44 13.40
C GLU A 34 12.32 6.94 13.11
N LYS A 35 11.42 6.51 12.21
CA LYS A 35 11.30 5.12 11.80
C LYS A 35 12.58 4.60 11.12
N ALA A 36 13.24 5.42 10.32
CA ALA A 36 14.53 5.08 9.74
C ALA A 36 15.62 4.88 10.81
N ALA A 37 15.64 5.74 11.83
CA ALA A 37 16.56 5.62 12.95
C ALA A 37 16.33 4.34 13.79
N GLU A 38 15.14 3.74 13.77
CA GLU A 38 14.84 2.46 14.45
C GLU A 38 15.68 1.29 13.90
N HIS A 39 16.14 1.34 12.65
CA HIS A 39 17.05 0.33 12.09
C HIS A 39 18.41 0.30 12.81
N PHE A 40 18.77 1.37 13.49
CA PHE A 40 20.02 1.52 14.26
C PHE A 40 19.80 1.42 15.77
N LEU A 41 18.64 0.91 16.18
CA LEU A 41 18.29 0.71 17.57
C LEU A 41 19.35 -0.11 18.29
N THR A 42 19.80 0.38 19.45
CA THR A 42 20.71 -0.34 20.35
C THR A 42 19.94 -0.81 21.61
N ILE A 43 20.49 -1.84 22.26
CA ILE A 43 19.98 -2.32 23.54
C ILE A 43 21.03 -2.00 24.60
N GLU A 44 20.72 -1.06 25.49
CA GLU A 44 21.62 -0.57 26.49
C GLU A 44 21.22 -1.03 27.90
N GLU A 45 22.22 -1.38 28.74
CA GLU A 45 21.96 -1.63 30.15
C GLU A 45 21.55 -0.35 30.87
N GLN A 46 20.51 -0.45 31.70
CA GLN A 46 19.98 0.65 32.50
C GLN A 46 20.18 0.39 34.00
N ASN A 47 20.60 1.45 34.70
CA ASN A 47 20.65 1.44 36.17
C ASN A 47 19.52 2.32 36.78
N GLY A 48 18.73 2.97 35.95
CA GLY A 48 17.58 3.78 36.31
C GLY A 48 16.34 2.95 36.66
N ALA A 49 15.23 3.66 36.87
CA ALA A 49 13.95 3.02 37.10
C ALA A 49 13.47 2.34 35.78
N ILE A 50 12.85 1.17 35.97
CA ILE A 50 12.21 0.42 34.88
C ILE A 50 11.01 1.20 34.35
N GLU A 51 10.94 1.35 33.03
CA GLU A 51 9.86 1.98 32.30
C GLU A 51 9.15 0.98 31.39
N LYS A 52 7.95 1.32 30.92
CA LYS A 52 7.26 0.52 29.91
C LYS A 52 8.09 0.46 28.63
N GLY A 53 8.23 -0.73 28.08
CA GLY A 53 9.05 -1.00 26.89
C GLY A 53 10.46 -1.50 27.21
N ASP A 54 10.93 -1.36 28.47
CA ASP A 54 12.20 -1.94 28.88
C ASP A 54 12.15 -3.48 28.81
N ILE A 55 13.30 -4.08 28.58
CA ILE A 55 13.50 -5.52 28.69
C ILE A 55 14.14 -5.78 30.05
N VAL A 56 13.51 -6.63 30.85
CA VAL A 56 13.99 -6.96 32.19
C VAL A 56 14.30 -8.44 32.31
N ALA A 57 15.25 -8.79 33.16
CA ALA A 57 15.36 -10.12 33.70
C ALA A 57 15.14 -10.10 35.21
N VAL A 58 14.33 -11.02 35.67
CA VAL A 58 13.99 -11.16 37.09
C VAL A 58 14.20 -12.61 37.54
N LYS A 59 14.61 -12.76 38.81
CA LYS A 59 14.48 -14.02 39.50
C LYS A 59 13.14 -13.99 40.27
N ILE A 60 12.41 -15.08 40.21
CA ILE A 60 11.09 -15.24 40.82
C ILE A 60 11.14 -16.43 41.76
N VAL A 61 10.90 -16.19 43.02
CA VAL A 61 10.74 -17.24 44.05
C VAL A 61 9.27 -17.30 44.42
N SER A 62 8.62 -18.41 44.14
CA SER A 62 7.21 -18.65 44.45
C SER A 62 6.98 -20.11 44.84
N ALA A 63 5.92 -20.35 45.64
CA ALA A 63 5.44 -21.69 45.88
C ALA A 63 4.76 -22.31 44.64
N ASP A 64 4.32 -21.47 43.72
CA ASP A 64 3.79 -21.91 42.42
C ASP A 64 4.94 -22.21 41.44
N PRO A 65 5.12 -23.49 41.03
CA PRO A 65 6.20 -23.87 40.16
C PRO A 65 6.09 -23.28 38.74
N PHE A 66 4.90 -22.84 38.30
CA PHE A 66 4.70 -22.18 37.00
C PHE A 66 5.17 -20.72 37.00
N LEU A 67 5.24 -20.09 38.17
CA LEU A 67 5.77 -18.73 38.31
C LEU A 67 7.26 -18.73 38.69
N ALA A 68 7.76 -19.75 39.38
CA ALA A 68 9.14 -19.78 39.86
C ALA A 68 10.15 -19.84 38.71
N SER A 69 11.11 -18.91 38.67
CA SER A 69 12.15 -18.85 37.63
C SER A 69 13.43 -18.22 38.20
N GLU A 70 14.59 -18.80 37.89
CA GLU A 70 15.89 -18.23 38.19
C GLU A 70 16.26 -17.02 37.34
N CYS A 71 15.70 -16.93 36.10
CA CYS A 71 15.97 -15.83 35.18
C CYS A 71 14.86 -15.73 34.13
N GLU A 72 13.75 -15.11 34.49
CA GLU A 72 12.65 -14.82 33.55
C GLU A 72 12.93 -13.51 32.82
N ARG A 73 12.68 -13.50 31.51
CA ARG A 73 12.94 -12.32 30.65
C ARG A 73 11.67 -11.92 29.91
N PHE A 74 11.31 -10.65 30.03
CA PHE A 74 10.14 -10.11 29.33
C PHE A 74 10.31 -8.63 29.01
N SER A 75 9.48 -8.15 28.07
CA SER A 75 9.34 -6.72 27.79
C SER A 75 8.19 -6.14 28.58
N VAL A 76 8.46 -5.15 29.40
CA VAL A 76 7.52 -4.56 30.36
C VAL A 76 6.36 -3.87 29.63
N GLY A 77 5.13 -4.22 30.00
CA GLY A 77 3.89 -3.62 29.46
C GLY A 77 3.49 -4.11 28.07
N LYS A 78 4.04 -5.25 27.61
CA LYS A 78 3.63 -5.92 26.37
C LYS A 78 2.60 -7.03 26.58
N GLY A 79 2.37 -7.47 27.80
CA GLY A 79 1.40 -8.51 28.14
C GLY A 79 1.80 -9.91 27.70
N PHE A 80 3.09 -10.17 27.52
CA PHE A 80 3.62 -11.49 27.15
C PHE A 80 3.96 -12.35 28.37
N PHE A 81 3.95 -11.75 29.57
CA PHE A 81 4.17 -12.43 30.83
C PHE A 81 3.02 -12.11 31.80
N SER A 82 3.17 -12.40 33.09
CA SER A 82 2.13 -12.05 34.09
C SER A 82 1.93 -10.54 34.18
N ALA A 83 0.70 -10.07 33.93
CA ALA A 83 0.36 -8.65 33.96
C ALA A 83 0.64 -8.00 35.31
N ASP A 84 0.46 -8.76 36.44
CA ASP A 84 0.72 -8.29 37.79
C ASP A 84 2.22 -8.05 38.00
N ILE A 85 3.08 -8.97 37.54
CA ILE A 85 4.53 -8.84 37.60
C ILE A 85 5.02 -7.72 36.71
N GLU A 86 4.52 -7.64 35.44
CA GLU A 86 4.87 -6.56 34.52
C GLU A 86 4.52 -5.18 35.08
N ALA A 87 3.39 -5.06 35.78
CA ALA A 87 3.00 -3.81 36.42
C ALA A 87 3.87 -3.50 37.66
N ALA A 88 4.20 -4.52 38.46
CA ALA A 88 4.93 -4.35 39.71
C ALA A 88 6.41 -4.01 39.51
N VAL A 89 7.03 -4.40 38.41
CA VAL A 89 8.44 -4.07 38.10
C VAL A 89 8.61 -2.61 37.68
N VAL A 90 7.58 -1.94 37.17
CA VAL A 90 7.67 -0.53 36.74
C VAL A 90 8.10 0.34 37.95
N GLY A 91 9.08 1.20 37.73
CA GLY A 91 9.66 2.07 38.79
C GLY A 91 10.71 1.38 39.64
N LYS A 92 10.87 0.05 39.58
CA LYS A 92 11.96 -0.68 40.28
C LYS A 92 13.28 -0.50 39.54
N LYS A 93 14.38 -0.92 40.17
CA LYS A 93 15.74 -0.84 39.57
C LYS A 93 16.44 -2.18 39.69
N LYS A 94 17.52 -2.34 38.96
CA LYS A 94 18.43 -3.49 39.12
C LYS A 94 18.83 -3.68 40.58
N GLY A 95 18.65 -4.91 41.08
CA GLY A 95 18.94 -5.31 42.47
C GLY A 95 17.77 -5.14 43.45
N ASP A 96 16.68 -4.48 43.06
CA ASP A 96 15.50 -4.38 43.91
C ASP A 96 14.87 -5.74 44.13
N VAL A 97 14.42 -5.96 45.38
CA VAL A 97 13.69 -7.15 45.81
C VAL A 97 12.34 -6.70 46.35
N PHE A 98 11.27 -7.31 45.87
CA PHE A 98 9.90 -6.96 46.32
C PHE A 98 8.96 -8.16 46.14
N THR A 99 7.83 -8.12 46.85
CA THR A 99 6.80 -9.16 46.75
C THR A 99 5.60 -8.67 45.97
N VAL A 100 5.04 -9.53 45.14
CA VAL A 100 3.82 -9.31 44.37
C VAL A 100 2.90 -10.52 44.47
N THR A 101 1.59 -10.30 44.42
CA THR A 101 0.63 -11.39 44.20
C THR A 101 0.34 -11.45 42.68
N ALA A 102 0.70 -12.54 42.04
CA ALA A 102 0.49 -12.79 40.65
C ALA A 102 -0.24 -14.13 40.46
N ASP A 103 -1.29 -14.14 39.66
CA ASP A 103 -2.11 -15.31 39.34
C ASP A 103 -2.60 -16.05 40.60
N GLY A 104 -2.86 -15.28 41.72
CA GLY A 104 -3.33 -15.79 43.01
C GLY A 104 -2.26 -16.34 43.91
N SER A 105 -0.99 -16.34 43.50
CA SER A 105 0.16 -16.82 44.28
C SER A 105 1.10 -15.67 44.68
N GLN A 106 1.71 -15.76 45.85
CA GLN A 106 2.76 -14.81 46.26
C GLN A 106 4.07 -15.18 45.56
N ALA A 107 4.74 -14.15 45.03
CA ALA A 107 6.05 -14.25 44.42
C ALA A 107 6.98 -13.15 44.95
N GLU A 108 8.19 -13.52 45.35
CA GLU A 108 9.29 -12.60 45.63
C GLU A 108 10.09 -12.42 44.34
N ILE A 109 10.23 -11.18 43.90
CA ILE A 109 10.88 -10.81 42.64
C ILE A 109 12.19 -10.11 42.95
N THR A 110 13.28 -10.54 42.33
CA THR A 110 14.57 -9.84 42.32
C THR A 110 14.89 -9.39 40.92
N VAL A 111 15.10 -8.08 40.69
CA VAL A 111 15.50 -7.55 39.37
C VAL A 111 16.98 -7.83 39.14
N LEU A 112 17.30 -8.66 38.15
CA LEU A 112 18.67 -9.05 37.80
C LEU A 112 19.36 -8.01 36.93
N TRP A 113 18.67 -7.58 35.87
CA TRP A 113 19.13 -6.51 34.98
C TRP A 113 17.96 -5.85 34.26
N VAL A 114 18.21 -4.65 33.77
CA VAL A 114 17.30 -3.84 32.97
C VAL A 114 18.02 -3.43 31.71
N ARG A 115 17.36 -3.56 30.55
CA ARG A 115 17.85 -3.09 29.27
C ARG A 115 16.80 -2.27 28.58
N ARG A 116 17.23 -1.19 27.96
CA ARG A 116 16.34 -0.29 27.21
C ARG A 116 16.70 -0.30 25.73
N ARG A 117 15.67 -0.30 24.90
CA ARG A 117 15.83 -0.03 23.49
C ARG A 117 16.02 1.46 23.31
N VAL A 118 17.14 1.87 22.76
CA VAL A 118 17.46 3.27 22.50
C VAL A 118 17.51 3.47 20.99
N VAL A 119 16.57 4.27 20.48
CA VAL A 119 16.59 4.71 19.08
C VAL A 119 17.53 5.93 19.03
N PRO A 120 18.64 5.88 18.30
CA PRO A 120 19.56 6.99 18.20
C PRO A 120 18.95 8.12 17.36
N LYS A 121 19.47 9.31 17.50
CA LYS A 121 19.20 10.37 16.53
C LYS A 121 19.92 10.00 15.21
N LEU A 122 19.21 10.10 14.09
CA LEU A 122 19.77 9.82 12.77
C LEU A 122 21.01 10.70 12.52
N THR A 123 22.07 10.10 12.00
CA THR A 123 23.33 10.75 11.65
C THR A 123 23.66 10.51 10.18
N ASP A 124 24.58 11.31 9.60
CA ASP A 124 24.99 11.13 8.21
C ASP A 124 25.57 9.73 7.95
N ALA A 125 26.35 9.20 8.90
CA ALA A 125 26.87 7.83 8.79
C ALA A 125 25.77 6.77 8.74
N MET A 126 24.66 6.97 9.43
CA MET A 126 23.48 6.09 9.39
C MET A 126 22.72 6.26 8.08
N ALA A 127 22.54 7.50 7.62
CA ALA A 127 21.93 7.78 6.32
C ALA A 127 22.67 7.09 5.18
N ALA A 128 23.99 7.18 5.16
CA ALA A 128 24.83 6.49 4.17
C ALA A 128 24.70 4.95 4.22
N GLN A 129 24.39 4.36 5.37
CA GLN A 129 24.18 2.92 5.52
C GLN A 129 22.81 2.43 5.05
N MET A 130 21.87 3.32 4.73
CA MET A 130 20.56 2.96 4.19
C MET A 130 20.64 2.35 2.78
N GLY A 131 21.76 2.53 2.07
CA GLY A 131 21.99 1.96 0.74
C GLY A 131 21.13 2.58 -0.37
N ILE A 132 20.65 3.80 -0.16
CA ILE A 132 19.89 4.56 -1.15
C ILE A 132 20.90 5.32 -2.03
N GLU A 133 20.74 5.22 -3.33
CA GLU A 133 21.60 5.90 -4.31
C GLU A 133 21.58 7.43 -4.06
N ASP A 134 22.73 8.07 -4.13
CA ASP A 134 22.94 9.52 -3.90
C ASP A 134 22.54 10.05 -2.50
N VAL A 135 22.31 9.16 -1.51
CA VAL A 135 22.00 9.54 -0.13
C VAL A 135 23.17 9.18 0.79
N SER A 136 23.83 10.18 1.34
CA SER A 136 24.99 10.06 2.25
C SER A 136 24.87 10.91 3.52
N THR A 137 23.91 11.83 3.58
CA THR A 137 23.67 12.74 4.71
C THR A 137 22.22 12.69 5.17
N VAL A 138 21.95 13.11 6.42
CA VAL A 138 20.58 13.25 6.95
C VAL A 138 19.77 14.22 6.11
N ARG A 139 20.39 15.26 5.56
CA ARG A 139 19.70 16.22 4.69
C ARG A 139 19.21 15.55 3.41
N GLU A 140 20.12 14.86 2.70
CA GLU A 140 19.76 14.14 1.46
C GLU A 140 18.70 13.07 1.72
N TYR A 141 18.79 12.37 2.86
CA TYR A 141 17.75 11.42 3.26
C TYR A 141 16.42 12.11 3.56
N THR A 142 16.43 13.31 4.16
CA THR A 142 15.21 14.10 4.40
C THR A 142 14.60 14.55 3.08
N ASP A 143 15.41 15.00 2.13
CA ASP A 143 14.97 15.40 0.79
C ASP A 143 14.35 14.18 0.05
N TYR A 144 15.01 13.02 0.12
CA TYR A 144 14.50 11.75 -0.43
C TYR A 144 13.14 11.37 0.14
N VAL A 145 13.00 11.32 1.47
CA VAL A 145 11.72 10.99 2.14
C VAL A 145 10.63 12.00 1.83
N THR A 146 11.00 13.27 1.70
CA THR A 146 10.06 14.34 1.33
C THR A 146 9.55 14.11 -0.09
N GLN A 147 10.44 13.75 -1.02
CA GLN A 147 10.06 13.43 -2.39
C GLN A 147 9.16 12.19 -2.47
N GLU A 148 9.47 11.11 -1.74
CA GLU A 148 8.58 9.94 -1.64
C GLU A 148 7.15 10.33 -1.21
N LEU A 149 7.03 11.17 -0.17
CA LEU A 149 5.73 11.62 0.32
C LEU A 149 5.00 12.50 -0.70
N VAL A 150 5.74 13.32 -1.45
CA VAL A 150 5.19 14.13 -2.56
C VAL A 150 4.67 13.22 -3.65
N ASP A 151 5.44 12.22 -4.07
CA ASP A 151 5.08 11.30 -5.15
C ASP A 151 3.86 10.45 -4.76
N GLU A 152 3.81 9.94 -3.51
CA GLU A 152 2.66 9.20 -2.97
C GLU A 152 1.37 10.05 -2.97
N ASP A 153 1.44 11.33 -2.59
CA ASP A 153 0.26 12.21 -2.57
C ASP A 153 -0.13 12.66 -3.98
N LYS A 154 0.85 12.91 -4.84
CA LYS A 154 0.66 13.24 -6.26
C LYS A 154 -0.06 12.12 -6.99
N GLU A 155 0.40 10.87 -6.82
CA GLU A 155 -0.24 9.70 -7.42
C GLU A 155 -1.70 9.54 -7.01
N LYS A 156 -2.00 9.71 -5.72
CA LYS A 156 -3.39 9.68 -5.23
C LYS A 156 -4.26 10.76 -5.88
N LYS A 157 -3.71 11.95 -6.07
CA LYS A 157 -4.40 13.07 -6.70
C LYS A 157 -4.55 12.88 -8.21
N GLN A 158 -3.52 12.36 -8.88
CA GLN A 158 -3.58 11.99 -10.29
C GLN A 158 -4.66 10.93 -10.53
N ASN A 159 -4.76 9.92 -9.66
CA ASN A 159 -5.82 8.91 -9.74
C ASN A 159 -7.21 9.53 -9.52
N ALA A 160 -7.35 10.50 -8.60
CA ALA A 160 -8.61 11.22 -8.42
C ALA A 160 -8.97 12.10 -9.63
N ILE A 161 -8.00 12.78 -10.23
CA ILE A 161 -8.17 13.56 -11.46
C ILE A 161 -8.61 12.63 -12.60
N TRP A 162 -7.90 11.52 -12.82
CA TRP A 162 -8.27 10.53 -13.84
C TRP A 162 -9.70 10.04 -13.67
N ASN A 163 -10.10 9.65 -12.46
CA ASN A 163 -11.46 9.18 -12.18
C ASN A 163 -12.52 10.24 -12.48
N MET A 164 -12.24 11.52 -12.20
CA MET A 164 -13.18 12.61 -12.49
C MET A 164 -13.25 12.91 -13.98
N VAL A 165 -12.12 12.98 -14.64
CA VAL A 165 -12.04 13.33 -16.07
C VAL A 165 -12.59 12.19 -16.92
N SER A 166 -12.16 10.93 -16.69
CA SER A 166 -12.64 9.77 -17.43
C SER A 166 -14.15 9.59 -17.29
N LYS A 167 -14.69 9.77 -16.08
CA LYS A 167 -16.13 9.76 -15.86
C LYS A 167 -16.83 10.84 -16.71
N LYS A 168 -16.29 12.06 -16.70
CA LYS A 168 -16.85 13.18 -17.47
C LYS A 168 -16.75 12.95 -18.96
N MET A 169 -15.65 12.39 -19.44
CA MET A 169 -15.47 11.99 -20.85
C MET A 169 -16.53 10.98 -21.28
N LEU A 170 -16.80 9.96 -20.48
CA LEU A 170 -17.81 8.94 -20.75
C LEU A 170 -19.24 9.48 -20.71
N GLU A 171 -19.54 10.42 -19.81
CA GLU A 171 -20.87 11.01 -19.65
C GLU A 171 -21.22 12.07 -20.71
N GLU A 172 -20.25 12.82 -21.19
CA GLU A 172 -20.47 13.97 -22.10
C GLU A 172 -20.05 13.69 -23.56
N SER A 173 -19.39 12.55 -23.81
CA SER A 173 -19.10 12.08 -25.19
C SER A 173 -20.26 11.27 -25.73
N GLU A 174 -20.34 11.16 -27.06
CA GLU A 174 -21.34 10.35 -27.75
C GLU A 174 -20.68 9.17 -28.44
N PHE A 175 -21.17 7.96 -28.17
CA PHE A 175 -20.63 6.72 -28.70
C PHE A 175 -21.65 5.92 -29.50
N GLU A 176 -21.19 5.22 -30.51
CA GLU A 176 -21.91 4.12 -31.14
C GLU A 176 -21.30 2.80 -30.63
N VAL A 177 -22.04 2.11 -29.75
CA VAL A 177 -21.57 0.89 -29.09
C VAL A 177 -21.95 -0.34 -29.92
N ASP A 178 -20.98 -1.21 -30.19
CA ASP A 178 -21.20 -2.50 -30.82
C ASP A 178 -21.58 -3.54 -29.76
N GLU A 179 -22.88 -3.81 -29.65
CA GLU A 179 -23.40 -4.77 -28.67
C GLU A 179 -22.85 -6.19 -28.86
N ALA A 180 -22.46 -6.58 -30.08
CA ALA A 180 -21.86 -7.89 -30.33
C ALA A 180 -20.44 -7.98 -29.76
N GLU A 181 -19.66 -6.91 -29.85
CA GLU A 181 -18.32 -6.80 -29.24
C GLU A 181 -18.40 -6.86 -27.73
N VAL A 182 -19.31 -6.08 -27.11
CA VAL A 182 -19.54 -6.09 -25.65
C VAL A 182 -19.93 -7.49 -25.18
N GLU A 183 -20.82 -8.17 -25.88
CA GLU A 183 -21.27 -9.51 -25.51
C GLU A 183 -20.16 -10.55 -25.67
N ALA A 184 -19.31 -10.43 -26.68
CA ALA A 184 -18.17 -11.32 -26.87
C ALA A 184 -17.16 -11.16 -25.74
N GLN A 185 -16.80 -9.92 -25.36
CA GLN A 185 -15.89 -9.64 -24.25
C GLN A 185 -16.49 -10.14 -22.93
N TYR A 186 -17.76 -9.81 -22.67
CA TYR A 186 -18.46 -10.26 -21.46
C TYR A 186 -18.43 -11.79 -21.30
N LYS A 187 -18.72 -12.55 -22.37
CA LYS A 187 -18.68 -14.02 -22.31
C LYS A 187 -17.29 -14.56 -22.04
N LYS A 188 -16.27 -13.97 -22.66
CA LYS A 188 -14.86 -14.33 -22.43
C LYS A 188 -14.49 -14.15 -20.97
N ASP A 189 -14.73 -12.96 -20.43
CA ASP A 189 -14.30 -12.58 -19.07
C ASP A 189 -15.08 -13.33 -17.99
N ILE A 190 -16.39 -13.52 -18.16
CA ILE A 190 -17.22 -14.32 -17.24
C ILE A 190 -16.77 -15.77 -17.22
N ALA A 191 -16.45 -16.36 -18.38
CA ALA A 191 -15.99 -17.75 -18.42
C ALA A 191 -14.63 -17.92 -17.74
N TYR A 192 -13.74 -16.95 -17.91
CA TYR A 192 -12.46 -16.91 -17.21
C TYR A 192 -12.65 -16.81 -15.70
N LEU A 193 -13.41 -15.81 -15.21
CA LEU A 193 -13.64 -15.61 -13.79
C LEU A 193 -14.33 -16.81 -13.13
N GLN A 194 -15.27 -17.46 -13.81
CA GLN A 194 -15.94 -18.66 -13.29
C GLN A 194 -14.97 -19.84 -13.15
N LYS A 195 -14.01 -19.97 -14.05
CA LYS A 195 -12.98 -21.02 -14.00
C LYS A 195 -11.98 -20.76 -12.85
N GLU A 196 -11.49 -19.52 -12.72
CA GLU A 196 -10.45 -19.19 -11.75
C GLU A 196 -10.96 -19.12 -10.31
N LEU A 197 -12.18 -18.66 -10.11
CA LEU A 197 -12.74 -18.41 -8.77
C LEU A 197 -13.58 -19.58 -8.24
N GLU A 198 -13.86 -20.58 -9.07
CA GLU A 198 -14.65 -21.76 -8.69
C GLU A 198 -15.86 -21.43 -7.78
N GLY A 199 -15.81 -21.85 -6.50
CA GLY A 199 -16.86 -21.63 -5.52
C GLY A 199 -17.05 -20.17 -5.07
N ASP A 200 -16.03 -19.32 -5.22
CA ASP A 200 -16.01 -17.94 -4.71
C ASP A 200 -16.48 -16.90 -5.76
N PHE A 201 -16.85 -17.35 -6.96
CA PHE A 201 -17.25 -16.49 -8.07
C PHE A 201 -18.39 -15.52 -7.72
N GLU A 202 -19.45 -16.00 -7.03
CA GLU A 202 -20.58 -15.14 -6.68
C GLU A 202 -20.20 -14.05 -5.68
N GLU A 203 -19.47 -14.41 -4.62
CA GLU A 203 -18.99 -13.47 -3.62
C GLU A 203 -18.05 -12.43 -4.23
N TYR A 204 -17.09 -12.86 -5.05
CA TYR A 204 -16.20 -11.98 -5.78
C TYR A 204 -16.98 -10.97 -6.64
N MET A 205 -17.94 -11.46 -7.43
CA MET A 205 -18.74 -10.59 -8.29
C MET A 205 -19.53 -9.56 -7.48
N GLN A 206 -20.13 -9.96 -6.36
CA GLN A 206 -20.90 -9.04 -5.51
C GLN A 206 -20.01 -7.98 -4.85
N VAL A 207 -18.84 -8.36 -4.35
CA VAL A 207 -17.88 -7.44 -3.71
C VAL A 207 -17.31 -6.48 -4.74
N LYS A 208 -16.79 -7.00 -5.86
CA LYS A 208 -16.08 -6.19 -6.86
C LYS A 208 -17.00 -5.26 -7.64
N TYR A 209 -18.17 -5.74 -8.04
CA TYR A 209 -19.12 -4.99 -8.88
C TYR A 209 -20.32 -4.46 -8.09
N HIS A 210 -20.24 -4.48 -6.75
CA HIS A 210 -21.17 -3.83 -5.83
C HIS A 210 -22.66 -4.14 -6.08
N GLY A 211 -22.96 -5.36 -6.52
CA GLY A 211 -24.33 -5.82 -6.73
C GLY A 211 -24.90 -6.48 -5.49
N LYS A 212 -26.18 -6.27 -5.21
CA LYS A 212 -26.90 -6.97 -4.13
C LYS A 212 -27.24 -8.42 -4.52
N THR A 213 -27.19 -8.72 -5.79
CA THR A 213 -27.41 -10.05 -6.36
C THR A 213 -26.38 -10.31 -7.46
N LEU A 214 -26.12 -11.57 -7.76
CA LEU A 214 -25.22 -11.96 -8.84
C LEU A 214 -25.64 -11.36 -10.20
N ASP A 215 -26.94 -11.28 -10.48
CA ASP A 215 -27.45 -10.69 -11.73
C ASP A 215 -27.22 -9.17 -11.79
N GLU A 216 -27.30 -8.48 -10.66
CA GLU A 216 -26.97 -7.05 -10.58
C GLU A 216 -25.47 -6.84 -10.79
N SER A 217 -24.64 -7.65 -10.15
CA SER A 217 -23.18 -7.63 -10.34
C SER A 217 -22.77 -7.88 -11.77
N LYS A 218 -23.38 -8.87 -12.43
CA LYS A 218 -23.14 -9.16 -13.85
C LYS A 218 -23.53 -8.00 -14.76
N ARG A 219 -24.64 -7.31 -14.47
CA ARG A 219 -25.01 -6.09 -15.21
C ARG A 219 -24.03 -4.96 -14.99
N ASN A 220 -23.54 -4.77 -13.76
CA ASN A 220 -22.53 -3.74 -13.47
C ASN A 220 -21.20 -4.07 -14.15
N PHE A 221 -20.79 -5.33 -14.12
CA PHE A 221 -19.61 -5.80 -14.85
C PHE A 221 -19.70 -5.50 -16.35
N LYS A 222 -20.86 -5.81 -16.98
CA LYS A 222 -21.07 -5.50 -18.40
C LYS A 222 -20.97 -4.00 -18.68
N LYS A 223 -21.44 -3.13 -17.77
CA LYS A 223 -21.25 -1.68 -17.90
C LYS A 223 -19.79 -1.26 -17.82
N ASP A 224 -19.00 -1.92 -16.98
CA ASP A 224 -17.56 -1.61 -16.89
C ASP A 224 -16.81 -2.04 -18.16
N ILE A 225 -17.20 -3.16 -18.79
CA ILE A 225 -16.69 -3.54 -20.11
C ILE A 225 -17.00 -2.45 -21.15
N VAL A 226 -18.24 -1.93 -21.18
CA VAL A 226 -18.61 -0.84 -22.10
C VAL A 226 -17.72 0.38 -21.88
N LYS A 227 -17.52 0.81 -20.62
CA LYS A 227 -16.64 1.96 -20.30
C LYS A 227 -15.21 1.75 -20.78
N THR A 228 -14.64 0.55 -20.57
CA THR A 228 -13.28 0.24 -21.04
C THR A 228 -13.20 0.32 -22.57
N LEU A 229 -14.18 -0.24 -23.29
CA LEU A 229 -14.21 -0.17 -24.74
C LEU A 229 -14.38 1.27 -25.28
N GLU A 230 -15.19 2.10 -24.60
CA GLU A 230 -15.37 3.52 -24.91
C GLU A 230 -14.07 4.32 -24.68
N LEU A 231 -13.36 4.09 -23.56
CA LEU A 231 -12.05 4.72 -23.30
C LEU A 231 -11.00 4.28 -24.33
N CYS A 232 -10.96 3.00 -24.67
CA CYS A 232 -10.08 2.50 -25.73
C CYS A 232 -10.41 3.13 -27.10
N ALA A 233 -11.69 3.33 -27.41
CA ALA A 233 -12.12 3.98 -28.66
C ALA A 233 -11.70 5.46 -28.73
N ILE A 234 -11.64 6.16 -27.58
CA ILE A 234 -11.09 7.52 -27.50
C ILE A 234 -9.58 7.50 -27.70
N ALA A 235 -8.89 6.59 -27.02
CA ALA A 235 -7.43 6.55 -26.95
C ALA A 235 -6.76 6.05 -28.25
N ALA A 236 -7.35 5.05 -28.91
CA ALA A 236 -6.72 4.38 -30.06
C ALA A 236 -6.31 5.32 -31.20
N PRO A 237 -7.17 6.25 -31.69
CA PRO A 237 -6.75 7.19 -32.74
C PRO A 237 -5.69 8.19 -32.25
N MET A 238 -5.68 8.56 -30.97
CA MET A 238 -4.66 9.44 -30.39
C MET A 238 -3.30 8.72 -30.31
N ALA A 239 -3.31 7.46 -29.90
CA ALA A 239 -2.11 6.63 -29.84
C ALA A 239 -1.52 6.40 -31.24
N GLU A 240 -2.36 6.15 -32.23
CA GLU A 240 -1.93 6.01 -33.63
C GLU A 240 -1.30 7.31 -34.17
N GLU A 241 -1.89 8.48 -33.86
CA GLU A 241 -1.36 9.79 -34.26
C GLU A 241 0.00 10.06 -33.63
N ASP A 242 0.20 9.64 -32.37
CA ASP A 242 1.47 9.77 -31.63
C ASP A 242 2.48 8.66 -32.01
N GLY A 243 2.13 7.74 -32.89
CA GLY A 243 3.00 6.64 -33.35
C GLY A 243 3.25 5.59 -32.26
N MET A 244 2.31 5.43 -31.33
CA MET A 244 2.39 4.42 -30.30
C MET A 244 1.98 3.05 -30.86
N GLU A 245 2.85 2.07 -30.68
CA GLU A 245 2.60 0.68 -31.06
C GLU A 245 2.91 -0.21 -29.85
N TRP A 246 1.98 -1.07 -29.48
CA TRP A 246 2.21 -2.10 -28.47
C TRP A 246 2.50 -3.42 -29.17
N THR A 247 3.71 -3.94 -28.97
CA THR A 247 4.20 -5.09 -29.71
C THR A 247 3.95 -6.41 -28.97
N GLN A 248 3.92 -7.49 -29.72
CA GLN A 248 3.88 -8.85 -29.15
C GLN A 248 5.12 -9.13 -28.27
N GLU A 249 6.29 -8.56 -28.63
CA GLU A 249 7.53 -8.72 -27.89
C GLU A 249 7.43 -8.06 -26.49
N GLU A 250 6.89 -6.86 -26.40
CA GLU A 250 6.64 -6.17 -25.13
C GLU A 250 5.66 -6.94 -24.24
N TYR A 251 4.57 -7.45 -24.82
CA TYR A 251 3.63 -8.30 -24.11
C TYR A 251 4.31 -9.55 -23.55
N GLU A 252 5.11 -10.25 -24.36
CA GLU A 252 5.82 -11.45 -23.92
C GLU A 252 6.83 -11.15 -22.82
N ALA A 253 7.52 -10.00 -22.89
CA ALA A 253 8.42 -9.55 -21.82
C ALA A 253 7.68 -9.28 -20.51
N VAL A 254 6.49 -8.66 -20.56
CA VAL A 254 5.64 -8.45 -19.36
C VAL A 254 5.18 -9.78 -18.77
N ILE A 255 4.74 -10.72 -19.62
CA ILE A 255 4.35 -12.06 -19.17
C ILE A 255 5.54 -12.78 -18.51
N ASP A 256 6.72 -12.74 -19.13
CA ASP A 256 7.93 -13.41 -18.63
C ASP A 256 8.39 -12.84 -17.29
N ASP A 257 8.22 -11.53 -17.04
CA ASP A 257 8.53 -10.89 -15.75
C ASP A 257 7.55 -11.29 -14.63
N MET A 258 6.31 -11.64 -15.00
CA MET A 258 5.28 -12.08 -14.05
C MET A 258 5.37 -13.57 -13.69
N VAL A 259 6.12 -14.39 -14.44
CA VAL A 259 6.27 -15.82 -14.15
C VAL A 259 6.90 -16.03 -12.78
N SER A 260 6.30 -16.89 -11.96
CA SER A 260 6.74 -17.19 -10.60
C SER A 260 6.52 -18.67 -10.27
N GLU A 261 6.80 -19.10 -9.04
CA GLU A 261 6.47 -20.45 -8.57
C GLU A 261 4.95 -20.70 -8.51
N GLU A 262 4.14 -19.61 -8.41
CA GLU A 262 2.68 -19.68 -8.28
C GLU A 262 1.97 -19.63 -9.64
N TYR A 263 2.56 -18.96 -10.65
CA TYR A 263 1.92 -18.73 -11.96
C TYR A 263 2.85 -19.09 -13.11
N SER A 264 2.42 -20.04 -13.93
CA SER A 264 3.10 -20.40 -15.18
C SER A 264 2.81 -19.38 -16.30
N LYS A 265 3.68 -19.37 -17.32
CA LYS A 265 3.50 -18.52 -18.49
C LYS A 265 2.16 -18.77 -19.18
N GLU A 266 1.76 -20.03 -19.31
CA GLU A 266 0.51 -20.45 -19.93
C GLU A 266 -0.72 -19.95 -19.17
N GLU A 267 -0.70 -19.98 -17.84
CA GLU A 267 -1.79 -19.44 -17.00
C GLU A 267 -1.87 -17.92 -17.12
N LEU A 268 -0.73 -17.23 -17.09
CA LEU A 268 -0.68 -15.78 -17.29
C LEU A 268 -1.21 -15.35 -18.65
N GLN A 269 -0.85 -16.07 -19.73
CA GLN A 269 -1.38 -15.80 -21.08
C GLN A 269 -2.87 -16.09 -21.21
N GLN A 270 -3.43 -17.02 -20.41
CA GLN A 270 -4.88 -17.24 -20.34
C GLN A 270 -5.59 -16.14 -19.58
N SER A 271 -4.96 -15.61 -18.53
CA SER A 271 -5.54 -14.52 -17.72
C SER A 271 -5.50 -13.17 -18.42
N MET A 272 -4.44 -12.90 -19.18
CA MET A 272 -4.24 -11.66 -19.94
C MET A 272 -3.77 -11.99 -21.35
N SER A 273 -4.69 -12.01 -22.30
CA SER A 273 -4.32 -12.16 -23.71
C SER A 273 -3.59 -10.91 -24.23
N TYR A 274 -2.90 -11.06 -25.38
CA TYR A 274 -2.29 -9.90 -26.05
C TYR A 274 -3.30 -8.78 -26.34
N GLU A 275 -4.53 -9.13 -26.71
CA GLU A 275 -5.60 -8.15 -26.92
C GLU A 275 -5.98 -7.40 -25.64
N ASP A 276 -6.03 -8.10 -24.49
CA ASP A 276 -6.31 -7.47 -23.19
C ASP A 276 -5.15 -6.57 -22.75
N TYR A 277 -3.91 -6.99 -23.01
CA TYR A 277 -2.72 -6.17 -22.80
C TYR A 277 -2.78 -4.86 -23.62
N VAL A 278 -3.09 -4.95 -24.91
CA VAL A 278 -3.22 -3.77 -25.78
C VAL A 278 -4.30 -2.83 -25.26
N LYS A 279 -5.46 -3.34 -24.84
CA LYS A 279 -6.53 -2.52 -24.22
C LYS A 279 -6.05 -1.80 -22.97
N GLN A 280 -5.35 -2.51 -22.09
CA GLN A 280 -4.81 -1.94 -20.87
C GLN A 280 -3.77 -0.84 -21.16
N GLN A 281 -2.84 -1.09 -22.07
CA GLN A 281 -1.84 -0.11 -22.48
C GLN A 281 -2.50 1.13 -23.11
N THR A 282 -3.53 0.92 -23.92
CA THR A 282 -4.29 2.00 -24.56
C THR A 282 -5.00 2.88 -23.53
N GLU A 283 -5.60 2.30 -22.49
CA GLU A 283 -6.21 3.05 -21.39
C GLU A 283 -5.14 3.79 -20.56
N THR A 284 -4.02 3.15 -20.24
CA THR A 284 -2.88 3.77 -19.53
C THR A 284 -2.31 4.95 -20.31
N TYR A 285 -2.19 4.83 -21.63
CA TYR A 285 -1.79 5.93 -22.49
C TYR A 285 -2.75 7.11 -22.40
N LEU A 286 -4.06 6.87 -22.49
CA LEU A 286 -5.06 7.92 -22.34
C LEU A 286 -4.99 8.61 -20.97
N GLN A 287 -4.81 7.84 -19.90
CA GLN A 287 -4.59 8.38 -18.57
C GLN A 287 -3.38 9.33 -18.53
N GLY A 288 -2.25 8.91 -19.11
CA GLY A 288 -1.05 9.73 -19.23
C GLY A 288 -1.33 11.06 -19.96
N LYS A 289 -1.98 10.99 -21.12
CA LYS A 289 -2.36 12.18 -21.90
C LYS A 289 -3.28 13.15 -21.14
N VAL A 290 -4.25 12.60 -20.44
CA VAL A 290 -5.14 13.43 -19.60
C VAL A 290 -4.35 14.11 -18.48
N LEU A 291 -3.47 13.39 -17.78
CA LEU A 291 -2.69 13.93 -16.68
C LEU A 291 -1.69 14.99 -17.14
N GLU A 292 -1.06 14.82 -18.31
CA GLU A 292 -0.18 15.83 -18.91
C GLU A 292 -0.87 17.20 -19.06
N CYS A 293 -2.16 17.24 -19.40
CA CYS A 293 -2.92 18.50 -19.55
C CYS A 293 -3.01 19.30 -18.24
N PHE A 294 -2.81 18.66 -17.10
CA PHE A 294 -2.98 19.26 -15.78
C PHE A 294 -1.68 19.33 -14.97
N GLU A 295 -0.56 18.85 -15.51
CA GLU A 295 0.72 18.72 -14.80
C GLU A 295 1.21 20.04 -14.22
N ASP A 296 1.15 21.11 -14.99
CA ASP A 296 1.61 22.45 -14.59
C ASP A 296 0.79 23.09 -13.46
N ARG A 297 -0.33 22.49 -13.08
CA ARG A 297 -1.20 23.00 -11.99
C ARG A 297 -0.76 22.51 -10.62
N PHE A 298 0.07 21.48 -10.54
CA PHE A 298 0.49 20.97 -9.25
C PHE A 298 1.42 21.94 -8.51
N SER A 299 1.15 22.12 -7.22
CA SER A 299 1.98 22.91 -6.30
C SER A 299 2.32 22.09 -5.06
N VAL A 300 3.56 22.17 -4.61
CA VAL A 300 4.07 21.42 -3.46
C VAL A 300 4.40 22.39 -2.32
N THR A 301 3.96 22.07 -1.11
CA THR A 301 4.24 22.85 0.10
C THR A 301 4.50 21.92 1.28
N VAL A 302 5.60 22.11 1.98
CA VAL A 302 5.84 21.49 3.29
C VAL A 302 5.26 22.39 4.37
N VAL A 303 4.42 21.88 5.28
CA VAL A 303 3.64 22.64 6.28
C VAL A 303 3.78 22.06 7.68
#